data_1f8d111567228f21b07bff97cc4a6d54
#
_entry.id   1f8d111567228f21b07bff97cc4a6d54
#
_cell.length_a   1.000
_cell.length_b   1.000
_cell.length_c   1.000
_cell.angle_alpha   90.00
_cell.angle_beta   90.00
_cell.angle_gamma   90.00
#
_symmetry.space_group_name_H-M   'P 1'
#
loop_
_entity.id
_entity.type
_entity.pdbx_description
1 polymer ?
#
loop_
_entity_poly.entity_id
_entity_poly.type
_entity_poly.pdbx_seq_one_letter_code
_entity_poly.pdbx_strand_id
1 'polypeptide(L)'
;DFFEKEMYAILEEYGNHPSFILMCNGNENEGNFNVLEDLVKKAQKHDNRRLYSASTARTHTPSDQYYVSHVTEKGWITVYEGKPSTDWDRKKESDIDCPVIAHETGQRCMYPNFAEMEKYTGVVSPRNFEVFRERLARNGMLHQADDFFRATGAHTVLQYKEVNESLLRTANSGGFQLLGLADFPGQGSAFVGILDAFWESKGLVSPEKYRESCAPTVLLARMPKRTYMNNETFTAKLEIYHYGEHPLKRGKLNWELKDGKGNTVKKGNISTPAIPCATVDSLGKVNISLNNVSHAEKLTLHTTLNDTYHNEWDIWVYPCQQTAADDYVYARTYDEKVKTALQQGKKVLLIPENVKGRKTKFASHFWNPIMFNWNPMIVGTLIDSNHPAFGEFPTTSYADWQWWDILNYATAMELNDLTDITPIIQSIDTYEYNQKLGIAFEARIGKGSLFILCADPDKDIEKRPAMRQLLHSVKNYVASKAFTPVKELQIYQLDALFAPSVKHKKGTKDNAAIKQLLNQ
;
A
#
# COMPACT_ATOMS: atom_id res chain seq x y z
N ASP A 1 -40.70 5.25 14.49
CA ASP A 1 -41.82 5.38 13.55
C ASP A 1 -41.39 5.64 12.11
N PHE A 2 -40.52 6.64 11.82
CA PHE A 2 -40.11 6.92 10.45
C PHE A 2 -39.26 5.79 9.87
N PHE A 3 -38.21 5.38 10.56
CA PHE A 3 -37.34 4.26 10.12
C PHE A 3 -38.12 2.97 9.86
N GLU A 4 -39.11 2.67 10.72
CA GLU A 4 -39.95 1.47 10.55
C GLU A 4 -40.81 1.54 9.29
N LYS A 5 -41.40 2.72 9.00
CA LYS A 5 -42.19 2.94 7.79
C LYS A 5 -41.32 2.81 6.54
N GLU A 6 -40.14 3.44 6.53
CA GLU A 6 -39.20 3.37 5.39
C GLU A 6 -38.70 1.93 5.18
N MET A 7 -38.39 1.21 6.26
CA MET A 7 -38.01 -0.20 6.19
C MET A 7 -39.09 -1.05 5.48
N TYR A 8 -40.35 -0.89 5.86
CA TYR A 8 -41.45 -1.62 5.22
C TYR A 8 -41.66 -1.18 3.77
N ALA A 9 -41.59 0.12 3.48
CA ALA A 9 -41.70 0.62 2.13
C ALA A 9 -40.62 0.05 1.20
N ILE A 10 -39.37 -0.04 1.67
CA ILE A 10 -38.27 -0.67 0.93
C ILE A 10 -38.55 -2.16 0.69
N LEU A 11 -39.05 -2.88 1.70
CA LEU A 11 -39.34 -4.30 1.58
C LEU A 11 -40.52 -4.55 0.60
N GLU A 12 -41.54 -3.71 0.61
CA GLU A 12 -42.68 -3.81 -0.28
C GLU A 12 -42.32 -3.45 -1.73
N GLU A 13 -41.58 -2.36 -1.94
CA GLU A 13 -41.20 -1.89 -3.28
C GLU A 13 -40.17 -2.81 -3.94
N TYR A 14 -39.10 -3.18 -3.22
CA TYR A 14 -37.95 -3.92 -3.78
C TYR A 14 -37.92 -5.40 -3.40
N GLY A 15 -38.83 -5.88 -2.55
CA GLY A 15 -38.81 -7.22 -2.00
C GLY A 15 -38.92 -8.36 -3.02
N ASN A 16 -39.36 -8.11 -4.23
CA ASN A 16 -39.45 -9.10 -5.30
C ASN A 16 -38.20 -9.18 -6.20
N HIS A 17 -37.17 -8.36 -5.96
CA HIS A 17 -35.91 -8.46 -6.68
C HIS A 17 -35.05 -9.60 -6.10
N PRO A 18 -34.69 -10.64 -6.90
CA PRO A 18 -33.90 -11.78 -6.42
C PRO A 18 -32.52 -11.40 -5.86
N SER A 19 -31.96 -10.29 -6.32
CA SER A 19 -30.66 -9.75 -5.88
C SER A 19 -30.73 -9.02 -4.53
N PHE A 20 -31.93 -8.72 -4.01
CA PHE A 20 -32.12 -8.09 -2.70
C PHE A 20 -32.08 -9.16 -1.60
N ILE A 21 -30.87 -9.61 -1.23
CA ILE A 21 -30.65 -10.71 -0.30
C ILE A 21 -30.24 -10.27 1.11
N LEU A 22 -29.71 -9.06 1.25
CA LEU A 22 -29.22 -8.48 2.50
C LEU A 22 -29.83 -7.10 2.72
N MET A 23 -30.28 -6.81 3.95
CA MET A 23 -30.72 -5.48 4.35
C MET A 23 -30.10 -5.07 5.66
N CYS A 24 -29.46 -3.90 5.67
CA CYS A 24 -28.96 -3.24 6.87
C CYS A 24 -29.72 -1.94 7.10
N ASN A 25 -30.12 -1.66 8.34
CA ASN A 25 -30.95 -0.50 8.66
C ASN A 25 -30.20 0.85 8.59
N GLY A 26 -28.91 0.85 8.42
CA GLY A 26 -28.13 2.08 8.20
C GLY A 26 -26.64 1.89 8.41
N ASN A 27 -25.89 2.97 8.13
CA ASN A 27 -24.45 3.02 8.29
C ASN A 27 -24.07 3.78 9.55
N GLU A 28 -23.20 3.20 10.37
CA GLU A 28 -22.66 3.82 11.58
C GLU A 28 -23.74 4.39 12.52
N ASN A 29 -24.85 3.71 12.63
CA ASN A 29 -25.94 4.15 13.49
C ASN A 29 -25.48 4.27 14.95
N GLU A 30 -25.93 5.32 15.60
CA GLU A 30 -25.75 5.58 17.03
C GLU A 30 -27.10 5.69 17.74
N GLY A 31 -27.11 5.64 19.05
CA GLY A 31 -28.32 5.81 19.86
C GLY A 31 -28.78 4.54 20.56
N ASN A 32 -30.09 4.28 20.56
CA ASN A 32 -30.64 3.14 21.28
C ASN A 32 -30.68 1.88 20.42
N PHE A 33 -29.72 0.99 20.62
CA PHE A 33 -29.59 -0.25 19.86
C PHE A 33 -30.73 -1.25 20.08
N ASN A 34 -31.48 -1.18 21.20
CA ASN A 34 -32.66 -2.00 21.38
C ASN A 34 -33.78 -1.66 20.37
N VAL A 35 -33.86 -0.39 19.96
CA VAL A 35 -34.79 0.05 18.90
C VAL A 35 -34.36 -0.51 17.54
N LEU A 36 -33.05 -0.49 17.24
CA LEU A 36 -32.53 -1.05 16.00
C LEU A 36 -32.72 -2.57 15.95
N GLU A 37 -32.49 -3.26 17.06
CA GLU A 37 -32.74 -4.70 17.18
C GLU A 37 -34.23 -5.04 16.99
N ASP A 38 -35.16 -4.25 17.57
CA ASP A 38 -36.60 -4.42 17.36
C ASP A 38 -36.99 -4.28 15.89
N LEU A 39 -36.37 -3.34 15.16
CA LEU A 39 -36.59 -3.20 13.72
C LEU A 39 -36.09 -4.43 12.95
N VAL A 40 -34.95 -4.99 13.32
CA VAL A 40 -34.42 -6.26 12.73
C VAL A 40 -35.43 -7.40 12.94
N LYS A 41 -35.93 -7.58 14.17
CA LYS A 41 -36.93 -8.61 14.49
C LYS A 41 -38.25 -8.42 13.71
N LYS A 42 -38.69 -7.19 13.54
CA LYS A 42 -39.88 -6.84 12.74
C LYS A 42 -39.68 -7.16 11.28
N ALA A 43 -38.53 -6.81 10.72
CA ALA A 43 -38.17 -7.10 9.34
C ALA A 43 -38.12 -8.61 9.06
N GLN A 44 -37.45 -9.38 9.92
CA GLN A 44 -37.40 -10.85 9.86
C GLN A 44 -38.78 -11.51 9.90
N LYS A 45 -39.70 -10.98 10.72
CA LYS A 45 -41.08 -11.44 10.80
C LYS A 45 -41.90 -11.10 9.57
N HIS A 46 -41.65 -9.94 8.97
CA HIS A 46 -42.36 -9.45 7.78
C HIS A 46 -41.92 -10.19 6.50
N ASP A 47 -40.63 -10.38 6.34
CA ASP A 47 -40.07 -11.06 5.17
C ASP A 47 -38.81 -11.86 5.52
N ASN A 48 -38.90 -13.17 5.55
CA ASN A 48 -37.83 -14.09 5.93
C ASN A 48 -36.99 -14.60 4.74
N ARG A 49 -37.17 -14.03 3.56
CA ARG A 49 -36.44 -14.43 2.34
C ARG A 49 -35.01 -13.88 2.29
N ARG A 50 -34.66 -12.92 3.14
CA ARG A 50 -33.35 -12.25 3.18
C ARG A 50 -32.80 -12.15 4.59
N LEU A 51 -31.54 -11.75 4.69
CA LEU A 51 -30.87 -11.55 5.98
C LEU A 51 -30.87 -10.07 6.38
N TYR A 52 -30.90 -9.83 7.69
CA TYR A 52 -31.02 -8.50 8.27
C TYR A 52 -29.93 -8.20 9.27
N SER A 53 -29.49 -6.93 9.33
CA SER A 53 -28.57 -6.39 10.31
C SER A 53 -29.01 -5.00 10.78
N ALA A 54 -28.73 -4.68 12.03
CA ALA A 54 -29.15 -3.42 12.66
C ALA A 54 -28.37 -2.21 12.18
N SER A 55 -27.05 -2.36 12.00
CA SER A 55 -26.15 -1.28 11.57
C SER A 55 -24.87 -1.85 11.00
N THR A 56 -24.22 -1.08 10.12
CA THR A 56 -22.83 -1.35 9.74
C THR A 56 -21.87 -0.70 10.72
N ALA A 57 -20.62 -1.14 10.68
CA ALA A 57 -19.40 -0.53 11.20
C ALA A 57 -19.15 -0.60 12.70
N ARG A 58 -20.12 -0.40 13.59
CA ARG A 58 -19.79 -0.12 15.01
C ARG A 58 -20.36 -1.11 15.98
N THR A 59 -21.57 -1.58 15.75
CA THR A 59 -22.29 -2.39 16.75
C THR A 59 -23.06 -3.50 16.09
N HIS A 60 -23.04 -4.61 16.75
CA HIS A 60 -23.75 -5.83 16.46
C HIS A 60 -24.83 -6.05 17.53
N THR A 61 -26.03 -6.45 17.10
CA THR A 61 -27.12 -6.82 18.01
C THR A 61 -27.34 -8.34 17.99
N PRO A 62 -27.89 -8.94 19.05
CA PRO A 62 -28.12 -10.39 19.09
C PRO A 62 -29.04 -10.94 18.00
N SER A 63 -29.84 -10.10 17.37
CA SER A 63 -30.77 -10.50 16.30
C SER A 63 -30.18 -10.36 14.89
N ASP A 64 -28.96 -9.82 14.76
CA ASP A 64 -28.29 -9.69 13.47
C ASP A 64 -27.96 -11.07 12.89
N GLN A 65 -28.25 -11.25 11.60
CA GLN A 65 -27.99 -12.49 10.86
C GLN A 65 -26.66 -12.45 10.11
N TYR A 66 -26.05 -11.26 9.99
CA TYR A 66 -24.71 -11.02 9.53
C TYR A 66 -24.19 -9.72 10.15
N TYR A 67 -22.88 -9.61 10.26
CA TYR A 67 -22.23 -8.45 10.85
C TYR A 67 -21.33 -7.76 9.82
N VAL A 68 -21.56 -6.47 9.61
CA VAL A 68 -20.76 -5.65 8.68
C VAL A 68 -19.95 -4.66 9.50
N SER A 69 -18.63 -4.78 9.53
CA SER A 69 -17.79 -3.95 10.38
C SER A 69 -16.42 -3.62 9.82
N HIS A 70 -15.86 -2.48 10.22
CA HIS A 70 -14.44 -2.16 10.06
C HIS A 70 -13.58 -2.80 11.14
N VAL A 71 -14.16 -2.97 12.33
CA VAL A 71 -13.45 -3.29 13.57
C VAL A 71 -14.15 -4.41 14.26
N THR A 72 -13.36 -5.21 14.92
CA THR A 72 -13.83 -6.24 15.79
C THR A 72 -13.19 -6.03 17.16
N GLU A 73 -13.64 -6.72 18.19
CA GLU A 73 -13.02 -6.66 19.51
C GLU A 73 -11.50 -6.93 19.46
N LYS A 74 -11.05 -7.63 18.43
CA LYS A 74 -9.64 -7.98 18.21
C LYS A 74 -8.88 -7.01 17.31
N GLY A 75 -9.52 -5.97 16.83
CA GLY A 75 -8.94 -4.88 16.06
C GLY A 75 -9.47 -4.73 14.63
N TRP A 76 -8.82 -3.89 13.86
CA TRP A 76 -9.23 -3.53 12.50
C TRP A 76 -9.16 -4.72 11.54
N ILE A 77 -10.22 -4.95 10.78
CA ILE A 77 -10.31 -5.98 9.76
C ILE A 77 -10.26 -5.43 8.32
N THR A 78 -10.46 -4.13 8.14
CA THR A 78 -10.56 -3.51 6.83
C THR A 78 -9.32 -2.73 6.43
N VAL A 79 -8.57 -2.22 7.41
CA VAL A 79 -7.34 -1.47 7.17
C VAL A 79 -6.14 -2.40 7.17
N TYR A 80 -5.38 -2.39 6.09
CA TYR A 80 -4.15 -3.14 5.98
C TYR A 80 -2.96 -2.29 6.46
N GLU A 81 -2.28 -2.74 7.50
CA GLU A 81 -1.11 -2.05 8.04
C GLU A 81 0.21 -2.44 7.35
N GLY A 82 0.14 -3.27 6.30
CA GLY A 82 1.30 -3.76 5.59
C GLY A 82 2.07 -4.82 6.36
N LYS A 83 2.10 -6.06 5.83
CA LYS A 83 2.96 -7.15 6.34
C LYS A 83 3.79 -7.70 5.18
N PRO A 84 5.07 -8.02 5.40
CA PRO A 84 5.92 -8.61 4.36
C PRO A 84 5.65 -10.10 4.17
N SER A 85 4.43 -10.55 4.41
CA SER A 85 3.98 -11.95 4.41
C SER A 85 2.53 -12.03 3.95
N THR A 86 2.14 -13.13 3.33
CA THR A 86 0.74 -13.48 3.06
C THR A 86 0.26 -14.64 3.94
N ASP A 87 1.11 -15.21 4.81
CA ASP A 87 0.74 -16.28 5.73
C ASP A 87 0.21 -15.71 7.05
N TRP A 88 -0.94 -15.08 6.98
CA TRP A 88 -1.66 -14.55 8.13
C TRP A 88 -3.16 -14.50 7.85
N ASP A 89 -3.93 -14.62 8.91
CA ASP A 89 -5.37 -14.43 8.89
C ASP A 89 -5.72 -13.12 9.59
N ARG A 90 -6.84 -12.53 9.20
CA ARG A 90 -7.42 -11.46 9.98
C ARG A 90 -7.88 -12.04 11.32
N LYS A 91 -7.90 -11.22 12.34
CA LYS A 91 -8.28 -11.69 13.67
C LYS A 91 -9.70 -12.25 13.64
N LYS A 92 -9.84 -13.51 14.09
CA LYS A 92 -11.15 -14.14 14.20
C LYS A 92 -11.99 -13.44 15.25
N GLU A 93 -13.24 -13.27 14.94
CA GLU A 93 -14.28 -12.96 15.89
C GLU A 93 -14.64 -14.23 16.66
N SER A 94 -14.37 -14.29 17.95
CA SER A 94 -14.71 -15.48 18.75
C SER A 94 -16.15 -15.49 19.24
N ASP A 95 -16.81 -14.33 19.27
CA ASP A 95 -18.06 -14.16 20.00
C ASP A 95 -19.25 -13.76 19.09
N ILE A 96 -19.07 -13.78 17.77
CA ILE A 96 -20.11 -13.46 16.79
C ILE A 96 -20.52 -14.74 16.06
N ASP A 97 -21.75 -15.19 16.27
CA ASP A 97 -22.32 -16.41 15.69
C ASP A 97 -22.88 -16.24 14.27
N CYS A 98 -22.51 -15.17 13.57
CA CYS A 98 -22.94 -14.91 12.21
C CYS A 98 -21.75 -14.53 11.32
N PRO A 99 -21.90 -14.61 9.98
CA PRO A 99 -20.85 -14.21 9.04
C PRO A 99 -20.45 -12.75 9.24
N VAL A 100 -19.14 -12.47 9.22
CA VAL A 100 -18.59 -11.11 9.31
C VAL A 100 -18.18 -10.65 7.92
N ILE A 101 -18.73 -9.52 7.48
CA ILE A 101 -18.40 -8.86 6.22
C ILE A 101 -17.50 -7.66 6.56
N ALA A 102 -16.32 -7.59 5.96
CA ALA A 102 -15.44 -6.45 6.12
C ALA A 102 -16.03 -5.22 5.42
N HIS A 103 -16.34 -4.20 6.20
CA HIS A 103 -16.96 -2.96 5.75
C HIS A 103 -15.92 -1.94 5.31
N GLU A 104 -16.17 -1.27 4.20
CA GLU A 104 -15.33 -0.16 3.72
C GLU A 104 -13.84 -0.54 3.57
N THR A 105 -13.57 -1.64 2.89
CA THR A 105 -12.20 -2.08 2.64
C THR A 105 -11.49 -1.18 1.62
N GLY A 106 -10.16 -1.26 1.60
CA GLY A 106 -9.33 -0.43 0.74
C GLY A 106 -8.92 0.85 1.44
N GLN A 107 -9.49 1.98 1.09
CA GLN A 107 -9.29 3.28 1.72
C GLN A 107 -7.82 3.73 1.82
N ARG A 108 -6.97 3.34 0.85
CA ARG A 108 -5.58 3.83 0.75
C ARG A 108 -5.52 4.91 -0.32
N CYS A 109 -5.21 6.13 0.10
CA CYS A 109 -5.16 7.23 -0.84
C CYS A 109 -3.91 7.19 -1.72
N MET A 110 -4.09 7.65 -2.95
CA MET A 110 -3.03 7.90 -3.92
C MET A 110 -2.95 9.39 -4.22
N TYR A 111 -1.95 9.78 -4.98
CA TYR A 111 -1.79 11.17 -5.43
C TYR A 111 -2.82 11.50 -6.53
N PRO A 112 -3.40 12.72 -6.56
CA PRO A 112 -4.40 13.09 -7.56
C PRO A 112 -3.83 13.09 -8.99
N ASN A 113 -4.66 12.68 -9.94
CA ASN A 113 -4.37 12.82 -11.37
C ASN A 113 -4.90 14.17 -11.87
N PHE A 114 -4.04 15.15 -12.07
CA PHE A 114 -4.47 16.49 -12.50
C PHE A 114 -5.06 16.54 -13.91
N ALA A 115 -4.88 15.52 -14.75
CA ALA A 115 -5.55 15.44 -16.04
C ALA A 115 -7.08 15.31 -15.91
N GLU A 116 -7.56 14.82 -14.77
CA GLU A 116 -9.02 14.72 -14.51
C GLU A 116 -9.72 16.06 -14.42
N MET A 117 -8.98 17.16 -14.19
CA MET A 117 -9.56 18.51 -14.10
C MET A 117 -10.31 18.90 -15.38
N GLU A 118 -9.89 18.41 -16.55
CA GLU A 118 -10.51 18.68 -17.84
C GLU A 118 -11.91 18.08 -17.98
N LYS A 119 -12.24 17.07 -17.14
CA LYS A 119 -13.56 16.42 -17.11
C LYS A 119 -14.64 17.25 -16.41
N TYR A 120 -14.24 18.24 -15.63
CA TYR A 120 -15.16 19.11 -14.88
C TYR A 120 -15.71 20.23 -15.79
N THR A 121 -16.62 19.89 -16.67
CA THR A 121 -17.21 20.81 -17.68
C THR A 121 -18.55 21.40 -17.26
N GLY A 122 -19.06 21.02 -16.07
CA GLY A 122 -20.35 21.48 -15.56
C GLY A 122 -20.24 22.67 -14.59
N VAL A 123 -21.20 22.76 -13.68
CA VAL A 123 -21.29 23.85 -12.69
C VAL A 123 -20.30 23.69 -11.52
N VAL A 124 -19.75 22.50 -11.32
CA VAL A 124 -18.77 22.21 -10.26
C VAL A 124 -17.37 22.36 -10.84
N SER A 125 -16.56 23.23 -10.25
CA SER A 125 -15.13 23.37 -10.60
C SER A 125 -14.26 22.45 -9.78
N PRO A 126 -13.13 21.96 -10.31
CA PRO A 126 -12.18 21.09 -9.60
C PRO A 126 -11.27 21.90 -8.65
N ARG A 127 -11.85 22.72 -7.78
CA ARG A 127 -11.12 23.67 -6.94
C ARG A 127 -10.07 23.01 -6.03
N ASN A 128 -10.37 21.83 -5.51
CA ASN A 128 -9.43 21.02 -4.74
C ASN A 128 -8.16 20.65 -5.56
N PHE A 129 -8.33 20.16 -6.79
CA PHE A 129 -7.20 19.85 -7.70
C PHE A 129 -6.36 21.09 -8.02
N GLU A 130 -7.02 22.24 -8.27
CA GLU A 130 -6.32 23.50 -8.54
C GLU A 130 -5.40 23.87 -7.38
N VAL A 131 -5.92 23.83 -6.14
CA VAL A 131 -5.14 24.13 -4.92
C VAL A 131 -3.98 23.16 -4.73
N PHE A 132 -4.20 21.88 -4.93
CA PHE A 132 -3.13 20.88 -4.79
C PHE A 132 -2.05 21.05 -5.85
N ARG A 133 -2.44 21.33 -7.10
CA ARG A 133 -1.52 21.61 -8.21
C ARG A 133 -0.70 22.89 -7.97
N GLU A 134 -1.33 23.96 -7.52
CA GLU A 134 -0.66 25.21 -7.16
C GLU A 134 0.40 25.02 -6.05
N ARG A 135 0.07 24.23 -5.02
CA ARG A 135 1.02 23.91 -3.94
C ARG A 135 2.19 23.08 -4.44
N LEU A 136 1.93 22.07 -5.28
CA LEU A 136 2.98 21.28 -5.90
C LEU A 136 3.91 22.14 -6.76
N ALA A 137 3.34 23.07 -7.55
CA ALA A 137 4.09 24.01 -8.36
C ALA A 137 4.97 24.94 -7.51
N ARG A 138 4.42 25.46 -6.41
CA ARG A 138 5.14 26.32 -5.47
C ARG A 138 6.37 25.64 -4.86
N ASN A 139 6.28 24.34 -4.63
CA ASN A 139 7.39 23.53 -4.11
C ASN A 139 8.30 22.96 -5.21
N GLY A 140 8.15 23.44 -6.46
CA GLY A 140 9.04 23.11 -7.59
C GLY A 140 8.89 21.68 -8.14
N MET A 141 7.79 20.96 -7.79
CA MET A 141 7.62 19.54 -8.13
C MET A 141 6.50 19.27 -9.14
N LEU A 142 5.92 20.31 -9.78
CA LEU A 142 4.82 20.11 -10.71
C LEU A 142 5.16 19.13 -11.87
N HIS A 143 6.41 19.10 -12.29
CA HIS A 143 6.90 18.19 -13.33
C HIS A 143 6.87 16.71 -12.92
N GLN A 144 6.75 16.40 -11.63
CA GLN A 144 6.67 15.04 -11.08
C GLN A 144 5.22 14.57 -10.84
N ALA A 145 4.21 15.39 -11.15
CA ALA A 145 2.81 15.10 -10.78
C ALA A 145 2.31 13.75 -11.32
N ASP A 146 2.59 13.44 -12.59
CA ASP A 146 2.20 12.16 -13.20
C ASP A 146 2.97 10.98 -12.59
N ASP A 147 4.26 11.15 -12.30
CA ASP A 147 5.07 10.14 -11.63
C ASP A 147 4.54 9.86 -10.22
N PHE A 148 4.13 10.88 -9.47
CA PHE A 148 3.50 10.71 -8.16
C PHE A 148 2.19 9.94 -8.25
N PHE A 149 1.33 10.31 -9.20
CA PHE A 149 0.09 9.59 -9.44
C PHE A 149 0.34 8.12 -9.77
N ARG A 150 1.23 7.83 -10.75
CA ARG A 150 1.53 6.45 -11.18
C ARG A 150 2.17 5.63 -10.07
N ALA A 151 3.15 6.17 -9.36
CA ALA A 151 3.82 5.46 -8.29
C ALA A 151 2.87 5.12 -7.13
N THR A 152 2.06 6.09 -6.68
CA THR A 152 1.11 5.87 -5.60
C THR A 152 -0.06 4.99 -6.02
N GLY A 153 -0.52 5.12 -7.27
CA GLY A 153 -1.58 4.28 -7.82
C GLY A 153 -1.17 2.80 -7.90
N ALA A 154 0.01 2.51 -8.44
CA ALA A 154 0.56 1.15 -8.48
C ALA A 154 0.72 0.57 -7.06
N HIS A 155 1.21 1.37 -6.12
CA HIS A 155 1.34 0.98 -4.72
C HIS A 155 -0.03 0.69 -4.07
N THR A 156 -1.06 1.49 -4.35
CA THR A 156 -2.43 1.27 -3.85
C THR A 156 -3.03 -0.03 -4.40
N VAL A 157 -2.81 -0.34 -5.68
CA VAL A 157 -3.26 -1.60 -6.30
C VAL A 157 -2.64 -2.81 -5.59
N LEU A 158 -1.34 -2.76 -5.26
CA LEU A 158 -0.68 -3.82 -4.47
C LEU A 158 -1.33 -4.01 -3.10
N GLN A 159 -1.65 -2.92 -2.42
CA GLN A 159 -2.28 -2.97 -1.10
C GLN A 159 -3.70 -3.54 -1.19
N TYR A 160 -4.48 -3.16 -2.22
CA TYR A 160 -5.84 -3.68 -2.42
C TYR A 160 -5.85 -5.18 -2.72
N LYS A 161 -4.91 -5.65 -3.54
CA LYS A 161 -4.76 -7.09 -3.77
C LYS A 161 -4.55 -7.85 -2.45
N GLU A 162 -3.65 -7.38 -1.60
CA GLU A 162 -3.38 -8.04 -0.31
C GLU A 162 -4.57 -7.92 0.66
N VAL A 163 -5.27 -6.78 0.67
CA VAL A 163 -6.51 -6.61 1.47
C VAL A 163 -7.54 -7.65 1.06
N ASN A 164 -7.85 -7.74 -0.23
CA ASN A 164 -8.83 -8.68 -0.76
C ASN A 164 -8.44 -10.12 -0.44
N GLU A 165 -7.22 -10.54 -0.80
CA GLU A 165 -6.75 -11.91 -0.56
C GLU A 165 -6.72 -12.28 0.93
N SER A 166 -6.36 -11.33 1.80
CA SER A 166 -6.35 -11.59 3.25
C SER A 166 -7.74 -11.88 3.81
N LEU A 167 -8.77 -11.25 3.25
CA LEU A 167 -10.15 -11.52 3.63
C LEU A 167 -10.65 -12.85 3.06
N LEU A 168 -10.31 -13.15 1.80
CA LEU A 168 -10.72 -14.40 1.16
C LEU A 168 -10.09 -15.64 1.80
N ARG A 169 -8.87 -15.56 2.34
CA ARG A 169 -8.20 -16.68 3.04
C ARG A 169 -8.54 -16.80 4.52
N THR A 170 -9.19 -15.79 5.10
CA THR A 170 -9.59 -15.82 6.52
C THR A 170 -10.82 -16.67 6.71
N ALA A 171 -10.74 -17.70 7.54
CA ALA A 171 -11.88 -18.55 7.86
C ALA A 171 -13.01 -17.74 8.53
N ASN A 172 -14.26 -18.04 8.17
CA ASN A 172 -15.49 -17.36 8.61
C ASN A 172 -15.64 -15.90 8.15
N SER A 173 -14.83 -15.45 7.17
CA SER A 173 -15.08 -14.20 6.49
C SER A 173 -16.31 -14.36 5.58
N GLY A 174 -17.31 -13.50 5.75
CA GLY A 174 -18.51 -13.44 4.91
C GLY A 174 -18.29 -12.66 3.61
N GLY A 175 -17.10 -12.10 3.42
CA GLY A 175 -16.75 -11.28 2.26
C GLY A 175 -16.30 -9.87 2.64
N PHE A 176 -16.33 -8.98 1.67
CA PHE A 176 -15.93 -7.58 1.88
C PHE A 176 -16.71 -6.61 0.98
N GLN A 177 -16.78 -5.38 1.41
CA GLN A 177 -17.33 -4.25 0.68
C GLN A 177 -16.22 -3.23 0.46
N LEU A 178 -15.86 -2.97 -0.80
CA LEU A 178 -14.87 -1.97 -1.14
C LEU A 178 -15.46 -0.57 -0.98
N LEU A 179 -14.85 0.29 -0.18
CA LEU A 179 -15.17 1.72 -0.18
C LEU A 179 -14.19 2.43 -1.11
N GLY A 180 -14.78 3.02 -2.14
CA GLY A 180 -14.01 3.72 -3.13
C GLY A 180 -13.54 2.82 -4.26
N LEU A 181 -14.46 2.17 -4.99
CA LEU A 181 -14.16 1.70 -6.35
C LEU A 181 -13.83 2.91 -7.23
N ALA A 182 -14.58 4.02 -7.07
CA ALA A 182 -14.27 5.32 -7.63
C ALA A 182 -13.82 6.30 -6.55
N ASP A 183 -13.13 7.36 -6.95
CA ASP A 183 -12.75 8.45 -6.06
C ASP A 183 -13.98 9.13 -5.45
N PHE A 184 -13.85 9.54 -4.20
CA PHE A 184 -14.87 10.29 -3.50
C PHE A 184 -14.45 11.76 -3.35
N PRO A 185 -15.07 12.68 -4.12
CA PRO A 185 -14.69 14.10 -4.10
C PRO A 185 -15.17 14.83 -2.84
N GLY A 186 -16.08 14.24 -2.06
CA GLY A 186 -16.51 14.74 -0.76
C GLY A 186 -15.47 14.52 0.34
N GLN A 187 -15.75 14.98 1.55
CA GLN A 187 -14.92 14.81 2.74
C GLN A 187 -13.42 15.15 2.55
N GLY A 188 -13.10 16.18 1.75
CA GLY A 188 -11.74 16.63 1.54
C GLY A 188 -10.96 15.90 0.45
N SER A 189 -11.64 15.22 -0.45
CA SER A 189 -11.08 14.53 -1.62
C SER A 189 -10.34 13.24 -1.28
N ALA A 190 -11.06 12.15 -1.18
CA ALA A 190 -10.50 10.82 -1.00
C ALA A 190 -10.16 10.20 -2.37
N PHE A 191 -8.90 10.30 -2.79
CA PHE A 191 -8.39 9.67 -4.01
C PHE A 191 -8.00 8.22 -3.74
N VAL A 192 -8.98 7.37 -3.56
CA VAL A 192 -8.80 5.95 -3.19
C VAL A 192 -9.23 4.97 -4.28
N GLY A 193 -9.97 5.46 -5.28
CA GLY A 193 -10.55 4.64 -6.35
C GLY A 193 -9.52 4.18 -7.38
N ILE A 194 -9.75 2.99 -7.95
CA ILE A 194 -9.12 2.57 -9.21
C ILE A 194 -9.82 3.19 -10.43
N LEU A 195 -11.03 3.72 -10.20
CA LEU A 195 -11.77 4.60 -11.11
C LEU A 195 -11.71 6.03 -10.57
N ASP A 196 -11.83 7.01 -11.43
CA ASP A 196 -11.95 8.42 -11.05
C ASP A 196 -13.36 8.77 -10.56
N ALA A 197 -13.59 10.03 -10.20
CA ALA A 197 -14.91 10.51 -9.74
C ALA A 197 -16.02 10.44 -10.81
N PHE A 198 -15.67 10.23 -12.07
CA PHE A 198 -16.59 10.04 -13.20
C PHE A 198 -16.78 8.58 -13.58
N TRP A 199 -16.28 7.64 -12.76
CA TRP A 199 -16.34 6.19 -12.97
C TRP A 199 -15.55 5.71 -14.20
N GLU A 200 -14.58 6.49 -14.63
CA GLU A 200 -13.64 6.09 -15.68
C GLU A 200 -12.36 5.50 -15.11
N SER A 201 -11.79 4.54 -15.85
CA SER A 201 -10.55 3.89 -15.41
C SER A 201 -9.38 4.87 -15.33
N LYS A 202 -8.65 4.85 -14.22
CA LYS A 202 -7.38 5.57 -14.06
C LYS A 202 -6.20 4.90 -14.77
N GLY A 203 -6.40 3.75 -15.43
CA GLY A 203 -5.35 3.00 -16.13
C GLY A 203 -4.31 2.35 -15.22
N LEU A 204 -4.61 2.17 -13.91
CA LEU A 204 -3.68 1.63 -12.92
C LEU A 204 -3.62 0.11 -12.91
N VAL A 205 -4.72 -0.54 -13.24
CA VAL A 205 -4.87 -2.00 -13.26
C VAL A 205 -5.94 -2.39 -14.29
N SER A 206 -5.72 -3.50 -15.01
CA SER A 206 -6.77 -4.01 -15.90
C SER A 206 -7.86 -4.75 -15.10
N PRO A 207 -9.10 -4.83 -15.63
CA PRO A 207 -10.17 -5.62 -15.01
C PRO A 207 -9.78 -7.08 -14.76
N GLU A 208 -9.07 -7.71 -15.71
CA GLU A 208 -8.61 -9.10 -15.61
C GLU A 208 -7.65 -9.26 -14.44
N LYS A 209 -6.68 -8.34 -14.31
CA LYS A 209 -5.69 -8.36 -13.23
C LYS A 209 -6.34 -8.10 -11.86
N TYR A 210 -7.31 -7.21 -11.77
CA TYR A 210 -8.05 -6.96 -10.54
C TYR A 210 -8.87 -8.18 -10.11
N ARG A 211 -9.46 -8.89 -11.07
CA ARG A 211 -10.23 -10.12 -10.82
C ARG A 211 -9.41 -11.28 -10.24
N GLU A 212 -8.09 -11.27 -10.36
CA GLU A 212 -7.24 -12.28 -9.69
C GLU A 212 -7.40 -12.27 -8.16
N SER A 213 -7.82 -11.15 -7.57
CA SER A 213 -8.07 -11.02 -6.12
C SER A 213 -9.51 -10.63 -5.76
N CYS A 214 -10.38 -10.44 -6.75
CA CYS A 214 -11.77 -10.00 -6.54
C CYS A 214 -12.70 -10.72 -7.52
N ALA A 215 -12.96 -11.99 -7.28
CA ALA A 215 -13.81 -12.86 -8.09
C ALA A 215 -14.45 -13.96 -7.22
N PRO A 216 -15.51 -14.64 -7.72
CA PRO A 216 -16.10 -15.76 -7.01
C PRO A 216 -15.15 -16.97 -6.82
N THR A 217 -14.09 -17.06 -7.63
CA THR A 217 -13.05 -18.08 -7.48
C THR A 217 -11.69 -17.42 -7.57
N VAL A 218 -10.90 -17.53 -6.52
CA VAL A 218 -9.58 -16.91 -6.39
C VAL A 218 -8.56 -17.93 -5.88
N LEU A 219 -7.44 -18.07 -6.58
CA LEU A 219 -6.27 -18.78 -6.08
C LEU A 219 -5.54 -17.94 -5.05
N LEU A 220 -5.09 -18.54 -3.96
CA LEU A 220 -4.45 -17.88 -2.85
C LEU A 220 -3.11 -18.55 -2.54
N ALA A 221 -2.16 -17.76 -2.03
CA ALA A 221 -0.88 -18.27 -1.56
C ALA A 221 -0.56 -17.75 -0.17
N ARG A 222 -0.16 -18.66 0.73
CA ARG A 222 0.41 -18.29 2.03
C ARG A 222 1.91 -18.41 1.96
N MET A 223 2.58 -17.28 1.98
CA MET A 223 4.04 -17.14 1.96
C MET A 223 4.50 -16.49 3.27
N PRO A 224 5.43 -17.10 4.04
CA PRO A 224 5.87 -16.58 5.34
C PRO A 224 6.59 -15.24 5.21
N LYS A 225 7.21 -14.95 4.06
CA LYS A 225 7.89 -13.70 3.75
C LYS A 225 7.95 -13.48 2.24
N ARG A 226 8.33 -12.29 1.83
CA ARG A 226 8.51 -11.92 0.41
C ARG A 226 9.96 -11.71 0.01
N THR A 227 10.88 -11.58 0.96
CA THR A 227 12.31 -11.37 0.71
C THR A 227 13.13 -12.52 1.27
N TYR A 228 14.08 -13.04 0.50
CA TYR A 228 14.85 -14.24 0.79
C TYR A 228 16.33 -14.01 0.51
N MET A 229 17.17 -14.73 1.23
CA MET A 229 18.55 -14.97 0.81
C MET A 229 18.61 -16.22 -0.08
N ASN A 230 19.56 -16.27 -1.01
CA ASN A 230 19.64 -17.39 -1.97
C ASN A 230 20.00 -18.75 -1.35
N ASN A 231 20.49 -18.79 -0.11
CA ASN A 231 20.71 -20.04 0.64
C ASN A 231 19.46 -20.55 1.36
N GLU A 232 18.31 -19.94 1.15
CA GLU A 232 17.04 -20.34 1.74
C GLU A 232 16.18 -21.16 0.78
N THR A 233 15.08 -21.67 1.31
CA THR A 233 14.03 -22.34 0.54
C THR A 233 12.77 -21.45 0.50
N PHE A 234 12.30 -21.12 -0.69
CA PHE A 234 10.99 -20.51 -0.86
C PHE A 234 9.90 -21.54 -0.59
N THR A 235 8.91 -21.15 0.21
CA THR A 235 7.75 -22.00 0.49
C THR A 235 6.46 -21.22 0.29
N ALA A 236 5.45 -21.85 -0.32
CA ALA A 236 4.10 -21.33 -0.41
C ALA A 236 3.08 -22.45 -0.19
N LYS A 237 2.09 -22.23 0.67
CA LYS A 237 0.88 -23.06 0.73
C LYS A 237 -0.12 -22.47 -0.24
N LEU A 238 -0.59 -23.25 -1.19
CA LEU A 238 -1.57 -22.83 -2.19
C LEU A 238 -2.96 -23.21 -1.72
N GLU A 239 -3.87 -22.26 -1.78
CA GLU A 239 -5.26 -22.40 -1.35
C GLU A 239 -6.18 -21.90 -2.48
N ILE A 240 -7.46 -22.21 -2.37
CA ILE A 240 -8.51 -21.70 -3.25
C ILE A 240 -9.68 -21.19 -2.40
N TYR A 241 -10.14 -19.98 -2.71
CA TYR A 241 -11.45 -19.46 -2.33
C TYR A 241 -12.40 -19.76 -3.49
N HIS A 242 -13.49 -20.52 -3.25
CA HIS A 242 -14.43 -20.88 -4.30
C HIS A 242 -15.89 -20.73 -3.84
N TYR A 243 -16.52 -19.67 -4.32
CA TYR A 243 -17.93 -19.32 -4.13
C TYR A 243 -18.64 -19.11 -5.48
N GLY A 244 -18.18 -19.83 -6.52
CA GLY A 244 -18.84 -19.88 -7.83
C GLY A 244 -20.11 -20.72 -7.80
N GLU A 245 -20.89 -20.67 -8.89
CA GLU A 245 -22.20 -21.35 -9.00
C GLU A 245 -22.12 -22.87 -8.95
N HIS A 246 -21.04 -23.45 -9.42
CA HIS A 246 -20.91 -24.91 -9.59
C HIS A 246 -19.60 -25.41 -9.01
N PRO A 247 -19.59 -26.63 -8.40
CA PRO A 247 -18.36 -27.27 -7.96
C PRO A 247 -17.35 -27.40 -9.09
N LEU A 248 -16.07 -27.18 -8.79
CA LEU A 248 -15.02 -27.43 -9.77
C LEU A 248 -14.72 -28.94 -9.87
N LYS A 249 -14.55 -29.40 -11.07
CA LYS A 249 -14.15 -30.80 -11.33
C LYS A 249 -12.70 -31.02 -10.87
N ARG A 250 -12.35 -32.30 -10.67
CA ARG A 250 -10.95 -32.71 -10.50
C ARG A 250 -10.09 -32.12 -11.61
N GLY A 251 -8.91 -31.63 -11.23
CA GLY A 251 -8.08 -30.88 -12.15
C GLY A 251 -6.61 -30.87 -11.79
N LYS A 252 -5.94 -29.86 -12.31
CA LYS A 252 -4.51 -29.68 -12.16
C LYS A 252 -4.19 -28.23 -11.90
N LEU A 253 -3.52 -27.97 -10.77
CA LEU A 253 -2.92 -26.69 -10.46
C LEU A 253 -1.49 -26.69 -10.98
N ASN A 254 -1.22 -25.95 -12.03
CA ASN A 254 0.12 -25.69 -12.53
C ASN A 254 0.71 -24.50 -11.78
N TRP A 255 2.01 -24.56 -11.44
CA TRP A 255 2.74 -23.46 -10.87
C TRP A 255 4.10 -23.29 -11.56
N GLU A 256 4.51 -22.04 -11.74
CA GLU A 256 5.79 -21.66 -12.32
C GLU A 256 6.40 -20.51 -11.52
N LEU A 257 7.67 -20.64 -11.13
CA LEU A 257 8.46 -19.53 -10.63
C LEU A 257 9.25 -18.97 -11.80
N LYS A 258 9.04 -17.69 -12.14
CA LYS A 258 9.66 -17.01 -13.27
C LYS A 258 10.57 -15.88 -12.81
N ASP A 259 11.63 -15.62 -13.57
CA ASP A 259 12.50 -14.47 -13.39
C ASP A 259 11.87 -13.18 -13.99
N GLY A 260 12.53 -12.03 -13.78
CA GLY A 260 12.09 -10.74 -14.31
C GLY A 260 12.09 -10.64 -15.84
N LYS A 261 12.67 -11.61 -16.55
CA LYS A 261 12.68 -11.72 -18.02
C LYS A 261 11.61 -12.69 -18.53
N GLY A 262 10.85 -13.32 -17.62
CA GLY A 262 9.82 -14.31 -17.95
C GLY A 262 10.33 -15.74 -18.14
N ASN A 263 11.62 -16.02 -17.90
CA ASN A 263 12.14 -17.38 -17.98
C ASN A 263 11.70 -18.20 -16.77
N THR A 264 11.36 -19.47 -16.99
CA THR A 264 10.97 -20.37 -15.92
C THR A 264 12.20 -20.84 -15.12
N VAL A 265 12.31 -20.42 -13.87
CA VAL A 265 13.32 -20.89 -12.92
C VAL A 265 12.98 -22.29 -12.41
N LYS A 266 11.72 -22.51 -12.07
CA LYS A 266 11.18 -23.81 -11.62
C LYS A 266 9.70 -23.90 -11.92
N LYS A 267 9.21 -25.11 -12.21
CA LYS A 267 7.79 -25.38 -12.42
C LYS A 267 7.38 -26.73 -11.88
N GLY A 268 6.10 -26.91 -11.67
CA GLY A 268 5.50 -28.17 -11.26
C GLY A 268 4.00 -28.12 -11.32
N ASN A 269 3.38 -29.18 -10.83
CA ASN A 269 1.92 -29.26 -10.77
C ASN A 269 1.46 -30.05 -9.54
N ILE A 270 0.21 -29.83 -9.18
CA ILE A 270 -0.49 -30.51 -8.09
C ILE A 270 -1.84 -30.98 -8.64
N SER A 271 -2.14 -32.26 -8.47
CA SER A 271 -3.48 -32.79 -8.81
C SER A 271 -4.47 -32.34 -7.75
N THR A 272 -5.59 -31.77 -8.18
CA THR A 272 -6.62 -31.26 -7.26
C THR A 272 -7.84 -32.20 -7.27
N PRO A 273 -8.48 -32.45 -6.11
CA PRO A 273 -9.78 -33.11 -6.06
C PRO A 273 -10.86 -32.25 -6.72
N ALA A 274 -12.08 -32.72 -6.76
CA ALA A 274 -13.23 -31.85 -6.99
C ALA A 274 -13.36 -30.87 -5.82
N ILE A 275 -13.64 -29.59 -6.11
CA ILE A 275 -13.71 -28.53 -5.11
C ILE A 275 -15.17 -28.10 -4.98
N PRO A 276 -15.79 -28.25 -3.81
CA PRO A 276 -17.17 -27.84 -3.60
C PRO A 276 -17.32 -26.32 -3.63
N CYS A 277 -18.54 -25.84 -3.86
CA CYS A 277 -18.87 -24.42 -3.66
C CYS A 277 -18.81 -24.04 -2.18
N ALA A 278 -18.70 -22.74 -1.91
CA ALA A 278 -18.67 -22.14 -0.57
C ALA A 278 -17.55 -22.70 0.32
N THR A 279 -16.33 -22.77 -0.26
CA THR A 279 -15.16 -23.30 0.45
C THR A 279 -13.93 -22.43 0.34
N VAL A 280 -13.07 -22.51 1.36
CA VAL A 280 -11.67 -22.11 1.31
C VAL A 280 -10.85 -23.36 1.63
N ASP A 281 -10.16 -23.89 0.62
CA ASP A 281 -9.50 -25.20 0.72
C ASP A 281 -8.02 -25.13 0.35
N SER A 282 -7.24 -26.05 0.94
CA SER A 282 -5.83 -26.23 0.60
C SER A 282 -5.68 -27.06 -0.67
N LEU A 283 -4.91 -26.52 -1.63
CA LEU A 283 -4.55 -27.22 -2.87
C LEU A 283 -3.20 -27.93 -2.77
N GLY A 284 -2.36 -27.54 -1.81
CA GLY A 284 -1.05 -28.16 -1.63
C GLY A 284 0.05 -27.15 -1.28
N LYS A 285 1.30 -27.59 -1.43
CA LYS A 285 2.47 -26.82 -1.03
C LYS A 285 3.56 -26.85 -2.10
N VAL A 286 4.20 -25.69 -2.28
CA VAL A 286 5.38 -25.51 -3.14
C VAL A 286 6.59 -25.29 -2.25
N ASN A 287 7.72 -25.98 -2.55
CA ASN A 287 9.01 -25.80 -1.89
C ASN A 287 10.08 -25.74 -2.97
N ILE A 288 10.86 -24.65 -3.01
CA ILE A 288 11.88 -24.41 -4.03
C ILE A 288 13.15 -23.94 -3.37
N SER A 289 14.26 -24.67 -3.55
CA SER A 289 15.58 -24.16 -3.16
C SER A 289 15.96 -22.98 -4.05
N LEU A 290 16.45 -21.92 -3.44
CA LEU A 290 16.87 -20.69 -4.11
C LEU A 290 18.40 -20.65 -4.40
N ASN A 291 19.13 -21.73 -4.15
CA ASN A 291 20.59 -21.77 -4.27
C ASN A 291 21.11 -21.45 -5.69
N ASN A 292 20.29 -21.59 -6.69
CA ASN A 292 20.66 -21.29 -8.09
C ASN A 292 20.54 -19.79 -8.44
N VAL A 293 20.00 -18.97 -7.56
CA VAL A 293 19.89 -17.51 -7.77
C VAL A 293 21.22 -16.88 -7.39
N SER A 294 22.00 -16.46 -8.37
CA SER A 294 23.37 -15.96 -8.17
C SER A 294 23.48 -14.45 -8.01
N HIS A 295 22.43 -13.72 -8.34
CA HIS A 295 22.37 -12.25 -8.25
C HIS A 295 21.03 -11.82 -7.66
N ALA A 296 20.94 -10.56 -7.24
CA ALA A 296 19.70 -10.00 -6.72
C ALA A 296 18.64 -9.95 -7.80
N GLU A 297 17.47 -10.55 -7.55
CA GLU A 297 16.45 -10.69 -8.58
C GLU A 297 15.05 -10.78 -7.99
N LYS A 298 14.08 -10.24 -8.73
CA LYS A 298 12.66 -10.45 -8.49
C LYS A 298 12.21 -11.72 -9.19
N LEU A 299 11.56 -12.61 -8.47
CA LEU A 299 10.90 -13.80 -9.00
C LEU A 299 9.39 -13.70 -8.78
N THR A 300 8.60 -14.23 -9.72
CA THR A 300 7.14 -14.24 -9.63
C THR A 300 6.63 -15.67 -9.63
N LEU A 301 5.89 -16.06 -8.60
CA LEU A 301 5.14 -17.32 -8.56
C LEU A 301 3.84 -17.14 -9.31
N HIS A 302 3.72 -17.77 -10.48
CA HIS A 302 2.47 -17.88 -11.25
C HIS A 302 1.76 -19.17 -10.92
N THR A 303 0.45 -19.13 -10.79
CA THR A 303 -0.41 -20.29 -10.58
C THR A 303 -1.57 -20.30 -11.56
N THR A 304 -1.94 -21.48 -12.04
CA THR A 304 -3.06 -21.66 -12.97
C THR A 304 -3.79 -22.95 -12.66
N LEU A 305 -5.07 -22.86 -12.32
CA LEU A 305 -5.93 -24.01 -12.10
C LEU A 305 -6.85 -24.22 -13.32
N ASN A 306 -6.77 -25.44 -13.90
CA ASN A 306 -7.61 -25.86 -15.03
C ASN A 306 -7.59 -24.88 -16.22
N ASP A 307 -6.47 -24.22 -16.46
CA ASP A 307 -6.26 -23.19 -17.50
C ASP A 307 -7.27 -22.02 -17.48
N THR A 308 -8.00 -21.87 -16.37
CA THR A 308 -9.08 -20.87 -16.22
C THR A 308 -8.79 -19.84 -15.13
N TYR A 309 -8.34 -20.30 -13.95
CA TYR A 309 -8.12 -19.43 -12.80
C TYR A 309 -6.64 -19.16 -12.64
N HIS A 310 -6.28 -17.88 -12.55
CA HIS A 310 -4.89 -17.44 -12.50
C HIS A 310 -4.67 -16.54 -11.28
N ASN A 311 -3.48 -16.59 -10.72
CA ASN A 311 -2.98 -15.60 -9.77
C ASN A 311 -1.45 -15.63 -9.70
N GLU A 312 -0.84 -14.55 -9.20
CA GLU A 312 0.61 -14.44 -9.09
C GLU A 312 1.06 -13.62 -7.89
N TRP A 313 2.27 -13.91 -7.40
CA TRP A 313 2.89 -13.23 -6.26
C TRP A 313 4.38 -13.07 -6.46
N ASP A 314 4.88 -11.86 -6.18
CA ASP A 314 6.30 -11.54 -6.24
C ASP A 314 7.05 -11.88 -4.96
N ILE A 315 8.27 -12.35 -5.13
CA ILE A 315 9.30 -12.49 -4.10
C ILE A 315 10.62 -11.92 -4.60
N TRP A 316 11.51 -11.54 -3.70
CA TRP A 316 12.85 -11.05 -4.01
C TRP A 316 13.88 -11.94 -3.37
N VAL A 317 14.91 -12.30 -4.14
CA VAL A 317 15.99 -13.18 -3.71
C VAL A 317 17.31 -12.45 -3.84
N TYR A 318 18.13 -12.49 -2.80
CA TYR A 318 19.40 -11.80 -2.74
C TYR A 318 20.55 -12.74 -2.40
N PRO A 319 21.77 -12.50 -2.91
CA PRO A 319 22.97 -13.28 -2.55
C PRO A 319 23.27 -13.17 -1.05
N CYS A 320 23.57 -14.30 -0.41
CA CYS A 320 23.94 -14.32 1.01
C CYS A 320 25.38 -13.88 1.26
N GLN A 321 26.26 -14.07 0.27
CA GLN A 321 27.65 -13.63 0.33
C GLN A 321 27.84 -12.38 -0.56
N GLN A 322 28.23 -11.28 0.05
CA GLN A 322 28.45 -10.01 -0.61
C GLN A 322 29.68 -9.33 -0.05
N THR A 323 30.56 -8.88 -0.92
CA THR A 323 31.70 -8.04 -0.58
C THR A 323 31.45 -6.66 -1.16
N ALA A 324 31.24 -5.64 -0.32
CA ALA A 324 31.10 -4.27 -0.75
C ALA A 324 32.48 -3.61 -0.87
N ALA A 325 32.65 -2.77 -1.89
CA ALA A 325 33.79 -1.88 -1.97
C ALA A 325 33.78 -0.85 -0.85
N ASP A 326 34.93 -0.32 -0.45
CA ASP A 326 35.12 0.57 0.70
C ASP A 326 35.89 1.87 0.38
N ASP A 327 36.08 2.20 -0.89
CA ASP A 327 36.78 3.43 -1.34
C ASP A 327 35.91 4.70 -1.16
N TYR A 328 35.47 4.93 0.08
CA TYR A 328 34.71 6.12 0.49
C TYR A 328 34.73 6.27 2.03
N VAL A 329 34.32 7.46 2.50
CA VAL A 329 34.13 7.71 3.94
C VAL A 329 32.71 7.34 4.31
N TYR A 330 32.55 6.36 5.18
CA TYR A 330 31.24 6.00 5.77
C TYR A 330 31.01 6.77 7.07
N ALA A 331 29.84 7.40 7.20
CA ALA A 331 29.52 8.18 8.38
C ALA A 331 28.05 7.94 8.83
N ARG A 332 27.85 7.90 10.15
CA ARG A 332 26.53 7.82 10.79
C ARG A 332 26.10 9.16 11.39
N THR A 333 26.98 10.14 11.43
CA THR A 333 26.75 11.47 11.97
C THR A 333 27.32 12.51 11.05
N TYR A 334 26.59 13.58 10.81
CA TYR A 334 27.10 14.76 10.13
C TYR A 334 27.88 15.62 11.12
N ASP A 335 29.21 15.59 11.00
CA ASP A 335 30.15 16.26 11.88
C ASP A 335 31.31 16.94 11.11
N GLU A 336 32.25 17.54 11.83
CA GLU A 336 33.42 18.19 11.22
C GLU A 336 34.34 17.22 10.45
N LYS A 337 34.33 15.93 10.74
CA LYS A 337 35.08 14.93 9.99
C LYS A 337 34.47 14.75 8.60
N VAL A 338 33.13 14.69 8.50
CA VAL A 338 32.42 14.62 7.23
C VAL A 338 32.66 15.90 6.41
N LYS A 339 32.58 17.08 7.01
CA LYS A 339 32.86 18.34 6.32
C LYS A 339 34.29 18.39 5.77
N THR A 340 35.25 18.03 6.60
CA THR A 340 36.66 17.97 6.20
C THR A 340 36.89 16.99 5.04
N ALA A 341 36.28 15.79 5.10
CA ALA A 341 36.39 14.81 4.03
C ALA A 341 35.82 15.36 2.68
N LEU A 342 34.67 16.02 2.72
CA LEU A 342 34.07 16.64 1.54
C LEU A 342 34.95 17.79 0.98
N GLN A 343 35.48 18.65 1.85
CA GLN A 343 36.41 19.71 1.44
C GLN A 343 37.70 19.17 0.81
N GLN A 344 38.17 18.00 1.26
CA GLN A 344 39.33 17.29 0.69
C GLN A 344 39.00 16.56 -0.63
N GLY A 345 37.79 16.62 -1.13
CA GLY A 345 37.38 15.98 -2.38
C GLY A 345 37.06 14.49 -2.25
N LYS A 346 36.82 13.99 -1.05
CA LYS A 346 36.50 12.57 -0.81
C LYS A 346 35.04 12.27 -1.14
N LYS A 347 34.78 11.00 -1.44
CA LYS A 347 33.44 10.42 -1.53
C LYS A 347 32.94 10.13 -0.12
N VAL A 348 31.71 10.47 0.18
CA VAL A 348 31.09 10.26 1.50
C VAL A 348 29.74 9.57 1.34
N LEU A 349 29.55 8.47 2.04
CA LEU A 349 28.25 7.84 2.29
C LEU A 349 27.81 8.19 3.71
N LEU A 350 26.80 9.06 3.82
CA LEU A 350 26.22 9.47 5.09
C LEU A 350 24.86 8.79 5.28
N ILE A 351 24.75 7.96 6.32
CA ILE A 351 23.50 7.33 6.76
C ILE A 351 23.20 7.84 8.17
N PRO A 352 22.56 9.00 8.33
CA PRO A 352 22.48 9.68 9.61
C PRO A 352 21.54 8.94 10.58
N GLU A 353 21.98 8.78 11.84
CA GLU A 353 21.17 8.18 12.91
C GLU A 353 20.00 9.07 13.32
N ASN A 354 20.22 10.36 13.31
CA ASN A 354 19.21 11.36 13.68
C ASN A 354 18.84 12.20 12.47
N VAL A 355 17.71 11.86 11.85
CA VAL A 355 17.17 12.62 10.72
C VAL A 355 16.01 13.48 11.19
N LYS A 356 16.13 14.78 10.95
CA LYS A 356 15.01 15.69 11.06
C LYS A 356 14.14 15.56 9.83
N GLY A 357 12.91 15.13 10.02
CA GLY A 357 12.02 14.93 8.89
C GLY A 357 10.77 14.14 9.27
N ARG A 358 10.16 13.54 8.28
CA ARG A 358 8.91 12.79 8.43
C ARG A 358 9.17 11.28 8.43
N LYS A 359 8.74 10.59 9.48
CA LYS A 359 8.79 9.12 9.50
C LYS A 359 7.96 8.55 8.36
N THR A 360 8.52 7.57 7.67
CA THR A 360 7.85 6.88 6.57
C THR A 360 7.22 5.58 7.05
N LYS A 361 6.33 5.04 6.25
CA LYS A 361 5.77 3.70 6.37
C LYS A 361 5.55 3.12 4.98
N PHE A 362 5.47 1.80 4.89
CA PHE A 362 5.11 1.14 3.64
C PHE A 362 3.66 1.43 3.26
N ALA A 363 2.73 1.25 4.20
CA ALA A 363 1.31 1.53 3.93
C ALA A 363 1.07 3.02 3.69
N SER A 364 0.36 3.35 2.62
CA SER A 364 -0.04 4.72 2.30
C SER A 364 -1.08 5.26 3.28
N HIS A 365 -1.32 6.57 3.24
CA HIS A 365 -2.27 7.24 4.13
C HIS A 365 -3.69 6.70 3.97
N PHE A 366 -4.43 6.69 5.08
CA PHE A 366 -5.81 6.22 5.13
C PHE A 366 -6.77 7.31 4.65
N TRP A 367 -7.72 6.97 3.81
CA TRP A 367 -8.84 7.72 3.27
C TRP A 367 -8.44 9.06 2.65
N ASN A 368 -8.28 10.12 3.45
CA ASN A 368 -7.75 11.38 2.98
C ASN A 368 -7.00 12.15 4.10
N PRO A 369 -5.95 12.89 3.75
CA PRO A 369 -5.11 13.57 4.75
C PRO A 369 -5.73 14.82 5.37
N ILE A 370 -6.80 15.35 4.79
CA ILE A 370 -7.46 16.57 5.29
C ILE A 370 -8.34 16.23 6.49
N MET A 371 -9.11 15.15 6.38
CA MET A 371 -10.00 14.69 7.44
C MET A 371 -9.26 13.85 8.48
N PHE A 372 -8.33 12.98 8.03
CA PHE A 372 -7.59 12.05 8.85
C PHE A 372 -6.11 12.42 8.89
N ASN A 373 -5.74 13.46 9.63
CA ASN A 373 -4.40 14.04 9.64
C ASN A 373 -3.43 13.38 10.63
N TRP A 374 -3.53 12.05 10.83
CA TRP A 374 -2.59 11.28 11.65
C TRP A 374 -1.47 10.64 10.82
N ASN A 375 -0.44 10.18 11.48
CA ASN A 375 0.71 9.51 10.83
C ASN A 375 0.35 8.08 10.33
N PRO A 376 0.94 7.67 9.18
CA PRO A 376 1.87 8.45 8.35
C PRO A 376 1.14 9.45 7.46
N MET A 377 1.72 10.64 7.30
CA MET A 377 1.22 11.67 6.39
C MET A 377 1.95 11.59 5.04
N ILE A 378 1.98 10.39 4.45
CA ILE A 378 2.57 10.13 3.13
C ILE A 378 1.60 9.27 2.31
N VAL A 379 1.61 9.43 1.00
CA VAL A 379 0.74 8.67 0.09
C VAL A 379 1.49 7.62 -0.73
N GLY A 380 2.81 7.61 -0.68
CA GLY A 380 3.65 6.60 -1.33
C GLY A 380 5.11 7.01 -1.45
N THR A 381 5.82 6.33 -2.34
CA THR A 381 7.26 6.58 -2.59
C THR A 381 7.53 6.50 -4.08
N LEU A 382 8.17 7.54 -4.62
CA LEU A 382 8.74 7.56 -5.97
C LEU A 382 10.21 7.17 -5.90
N ILE A 383 10.64 6.30 -6.80
CA ILE A 383 12.00 5.76 -6.88
C ILE A 383 12.53 6.00 -8.30
N ASP A 384 13.68 6.65 -8.42
CA ASP A 384 14.41 6.70 -9.68
C ASP A 384 15.08 5.33 -9.93
N SER A 385 14.30 4.38 -10.41
CA SER A 385 14.73 2.99 -10.59
C SER A 385 15.88 2.80 -11.59
N ASN A 386 16.17 3.82 -12.42
CA ASN A 386 17.29 3.81 -13.36
C ASN A 386 18.60 4.35 -12.75
N HIS A 387 18.53 4.89 -11.52
CA HIS A 387 19.71 5.43 -10.88
C HIS A 387 20.76 4.34 -10.60
N PRO A 388 22.06 4.59 -10.88
CA PRO A 388 23.10 3.58 -10.70
C PRO A 388 23.25 3.01 -9.29
N ALA A 389 22.77 3.71 -8.27
CA ALA A 389 22.71 3.21 -6.90
C ALA A 389 21.88 1.93 -6.73
N PHE A 390 20.99 1.63 -7.69
CA PHE A 390 20.18 0.40 -7.72
C PHE A 390 20.73 -0.66 -8.70
N GLY A 391 21.95 -0.53 -9.18
CA GLY A 391 22.54 -1.48 -10.12
C GLY A 391 22.53 -2.95 -9.66
N GLU A 392 22.57 -3.16 -8.35
CA GLU A 392 22.47 -4.48 -7.72
C GLU A 392 21.21 -4.63 -6.84
N PHE A 393 20.24 -3.73 -6.94
CA PHE A 393 18.98 -3.76 -6.21
C PHE A 393 17.80 -3.65 -7.20
N PRO A 394 17.21 -4.77 -7.66
CA PRO A 394 16.15 -4.75 -8.65
C PRO A 394 14.90 -4.06 -8.08
N THR A 395 14.54 -2.92 -8.64
CA THR A 395 13.40 -2.12 -8.18
C THR A 395 12.63 -1.51 -9.34
N THR A 396 11.41 -1.10 -9.06
CA THR A 396 10.54 -0.33 -9.95
C THR A 396 10.50 1.13 -9.51
N SER A 397 9.74 1.97 -10.22
CA SER A 397 9.58 3.39 -9.88
C SER A 397 8.72 3.66 -8.65
N TYR A 398 8.18 2.63 -8.02
CA TYR A 398 7.35 2.74 -6.80
C TYR A 398 7.75 1.68 -5.78
N ALA A 399 7.32 1.87 -4.53
CA ALA A 399 7.59 0.91 -3.46
C ALA A 399 6.74 -0.34 -3.61
N ASP A 400 7.35 -1.43 -4.07
CA ASP A 400 6.80 -2.79 -4.01
C ASP A 400 7.11 -3.47 -2.66
N TRP A 401 6.74 -4.74 -2.48
CA TRP A 401 6.81 -5.43 -1.19
C TRP A 401 8.22 -5.56 -0.58
N GLN A 402 9.29 -5.49 -1.38
CA GLN A 402 10.66 -5.49 -0.83
C GLN A 402 10.96 -4.22 -0.02
N TRP A 403 10.29 -3.10 -0.34
CA TRP A 403 10.48 -1.82 0.34
C TRP A 403 9.84 -1.76 1.73
N TRP A 404 9.08 -2.77 2.12
CA TRP A 404 8.40 -2.79 3.41
C TRP A 404 9.37 -2.64 4.58
N ASP A 405 10.44 -3.41 4.61
CA ASP A 405 11.43 -3.38 5.69
C ASP A 405 12.40 -2.19 5.61
N ILE A 406 12.44 -1.50 4.48
CA ILE A 406 13.20 -0.27 4.30
C ILE A 406 12.39 0.93 4.80
N LEU A 407 11.18 1.12 4.28
CA LEU A 407 10.34 2.29 4.57
C LEU A 407 9.85 2.36 6.02
N ASN A 408 9.60 1.23 6.67
CA ASN A 408 9.19 1.21 8.07
C ASN A 408 10.32 1.59 9.04
N TYR A 409 11.55 1.70 8.55
CA TYR A 409 12.74 2.12 9.31
C TYR A 409 13.43 3.34 8.67
N ALA A 410 12.69 4.14 7.91
CA ALA A 410 13.21 5.33 7.27
C ALA A 410 12.54 6.61 7.80
N THR A 411 13.26 7.73 7.64
CA THR A 411 12.76 9.08 7.91
C THR A 411 13.11 9.95 6.72
N ALA A 412 12.12 10.46 6.01
CA ALA A 412 12.34 11.34 4.88
C ALA A 412 12.72 12.75 5.35
N MET A 413 13.84 13.27 4.87
CA MET A 413 14.35 14.60 5.15
C MET A 413 13.58 15.65 4.35
N GLU A 414 13.23 16.79 4.96
CA GLU A 414 12.59 17.90 4.26
C GLU A 414 13.61 18.68 3.43
N LEU A 415 13.36 18.78 2.12
CA LEU A 415 14.28 19.35 1.12
C LEU A 415 13.67 20.54 0.37
N ASN A 416 12.66 21.21 0.94
CA ASN A 416 11.94 22.31 0.27
C ASN A 416 12.85 23.43 -0.19
N ASP A 417 13.85 23.77 0.62
CA ASP A 417 14.82 24.85 0.34
C ASP A 417 15.92 24.43 -0.66
N LEU A 418 15.97 23.16 -1.06
CA LEU A 418 16.92 22.60 -2.00
C LEU A 418 16.24 22.34 -3.36
N THR A 419 15.94 23.41 -4.08
CA THR A 419 15.17 23.35 -5.34
C THR A 419 15.82 22.48 -6.39
N ASP A 420 17.15 22.51 -6.49
CA ASP A 420 17.92 21.81 -7.53
C ASP A 420 18.16 20.32 -7.22
N ILE A 421 17.90 19.90 -5.99
CA ILE A 421 18.03 18.49 -5.58
C ILE A 421 16.74 17.74 -5.90
N THR A 422 16.86 16.68 -6.68
CA THR A 422 15.81 15.69 -6.89
C THR A 422 16.19 14.44 -6.10
N PRO A 423 15.36 13.98 -5.15
CA PRO A 423 15.64 12.75 -4.43
C PRO A 423 15.65 11.52 -5.35
N ILE A 424 16.57 10.61 -5.10
CA ILE A 424 16.66 9.29 -5.74
C ILE A 424 15.56 8.37 -5.20
N ILE A 425 15.29 8.48 -3.88
CA ILE A 425 14.15 7.87 -3.20
C ILE A 425 13.37 9.00 -2.56
N GLN A 426 12.19 9.29 -3.09
CA GLN A 426 11.35 10.40 -2.67
C GLN A 426 10.08 9.88 -2.00
N SER A 427 9.91 10.19 -0.73
CA SER A 427 8.61 10.00 -0.07
C SER A 427 7.63 11.03 -0.61
N ILE A 428 6.49 10.57 -1.12
CA ILE A 428 5.45 11.45 -1.67
C ILE A 428 4.59 11.93 -0.51
N ASP A 429 4.66 13.24 -0.25
CA ASP A 429 3.84 13.90 0.77
C ASP A 429 2.36 13.89 0.37
N THR A 430 1.50 14.15 1.34
CA THR A 430 0.09 14.35 1.03
C THR A 430 -0.09 15.55 0.10
N TYR A 431 -1.05 15.47 -0.78
CA TYR A 431 -1.39 16.54 -1.73
C TYR A 431 -1.87 17.83 -1.03
N GLU A 432 -2.16 17.76 0.28
CA GLU A 432 -2.45 18.93 1.10
C GLU A 432 -1.21 19.81 1.32
N TYR A 433 -0.05 19.22 1.58
CA TYR A 433 1.18 19.97 1.89
C TYR A 433 2.19 19.98 0.75
N ASN A 434 2.33 18.89 0.02
CA ASN A 434 3.25 18.75 -1.12
C ASN A 434 4.70 19.13 -0.81
N GLN A 435 5.22 18.72 0.36
CA GLN A 435 6.62 18.97 0.70
C GLN A 435 7.56 18.04 -0.07
N LYS A 436 8.75 18.52 -0.42
CA LYS A 436 9.80 17.71 -1.00
C LYS A 436 10.48 16.89 0.11
N LEU A 437 10.29 15.57 0.09
CA LEU A 437 10.73 14.65 1.13
C LEU A 437 11.70 13.62 0.56
N GLY A 438 13.00 13.70 0.91
CA GLY A 438 14.03 12.80 0.42
C GLY A 438 14.41 11.72 1.43
N ILE A 439 14.37 10.44 1.00
CA ILE A 439 14.96 9.31 1.74
C ILE A 439 16.40 9.08 1.27
N ALA A 440 16.66 9.25 -0.03
CA ALA A 440 18.01 9.23 -0.57
C ALA A 440 18.20 10.32 -1.62
N PHE A 441 19.36 10.95 -1.60
CA PHE A 441 19.79 11.91 -2.58
C PHE A 441 21.30 12.03 -2.61
N GLU A 442 21.84 12.62 -3.66
CA GLU A 442 23.26 12.88 -3.79
C GLU A 442 23.54 14.33 -4.18
N ALA A 443 24.73 14.82 -3.86
CA ALA A 443 25.18 16.15 -4.20
C ALA A 443 26.71 16.23 -4.25
N ARG A 444 27.22 17.17 -5.05
CA ARG A 444 28.60 17.63 -4.99
C ARG A 444 28.71 18.72 -3.92
N ILE A 445 29.70 18.61 -3.05
CA ILE A 445 30.01 19.61 -2.01
C ILE A 445 31.45 20.07 -2.25
N GLY A 446 31.62 21.22 -2.92
CA GLY A 446 32.92 21.67 -3.33
C GLY A 446 33.60 20.66 -4.26
N LYS A 447 34.70 20.03 -3.80
CA LYS A 447 35.41 18.97 -4.54
C LYS A 447 34.92 17.57 -4.20
N GLY A 448 34.18 17.41 -3.11
CA GLY A 448 33.71 16.12 -2.60
C GLY A 448 32.35 15.70 -3.17
N SER A 449 32.06 14.42 -3.08
CA SER A 449 30.79 13.82 -3.49
C SER A 449 30.08 13.22 -2.28
N LEU A 450 28.83 13.57 -2.06
CA LEU A 450 28.03 13.13 -0.93
C LEU A 450 26.82 12.32 -1.42
N PHE A 451 26.63 11.14 -0.82
CA PHE A 451 25.37 10.38 -0.91
C PHE A 451 24.76 10.29 0.48
N ILE A 452 23.49 10.65 0.61
CA ILE A 452 22.73 10.53 1.85
C ILE A 452 21.66 9.45 1.69
N LEU A 453 21.56 8.54 2.68
CA LEU A 453 20.49 7.53 2.79
C LEU A 453 19.86 7.61 4.19
N CYS A 454 18.61 8.00 4.27
CA CYS A 454 17.87 8.21 5.53
C CYS A 454 17.03 6.99 5.94
N ALA A 455 17.57 5.78 5.75
CA ALA A 455 17.00 4.51 6.20
C ALA A 455 17.96 3.85 7.20
N ASP A 456 17.44 3.35 8.32
CA ASP A 456 18.24 2.71 9.35
C ASP A 456 18.84 1.39 8.83
N PRO A 457 20.17 1.25 8.77
CA PRO A 457 20.83 0.05 8.26
C PRO A 457 21.06 -1.03 9.32
N ASP A 458 20.91 -0.71 10.60
CA ASP A 458 21.40 -1.54 11.69
C ASP A 458 20.29 -2.32 12.39
N LYS A 459 19.17 -1.68 12.63
CA LYS A 459 18.08 -2.30 13.40
C LYS A 459 17.55 -3.56 12.72
N ASP A 460 17.64 -4.69 13.41
CA ASP A 460 17.16 -6.00 12.96
C ASP A 460 17.68 -6.43 11.58
N ILE A 461 18.89 -6.00 11.18
CA ILE A 461 19.42 -6.14 9.81
C ILE A 461 19.45 -7.60 9.34
N GLU A 462 19.64 -8.56 10.26
CA GLU A 462 19.66 -9.99 9.93
C GLU A 462 18.29 -10.51 9.42
N LYS A 463 17.21 -9.80 9.74
CA LYS A 463 15.84 -10.11 9.32
C LYS A 463 15.39 -9.26 8.13
N ARG A 464 16.28 -8.42 7.59
CA ARG A 464 15.96 -7.42 6.55
C ARG A 464 16.83 -7.61 5.30
N PRO A 465 16.60 -8.69 4.53
CA PRO A 465 17.38 -8.99 3.33
C PRO A 465 17.39 -7.86 2.32
N ALA A 466 16.25 -7.16 2.11
CA ALA A 466 16.15 -6.05 1.18
C ALA A 466 17.00 -4.86 1.63
N MET A 467 17.02 -4.49 2.91
CA MET A 467 17.89 -3.41 3.40
C MET A 467 19.37 -3.76 3.24
N ARG A 468 19.77 -5.01 3.52
CA ARG A 468 21.15 -5.49 3.28
C ARG A 468 21.55 -5.33 1.83
N GLN A 469 20.67 -5.73 0.91
CA GLN A 469 20.93 -5.64 -0.53
C GLN A 469 20.97 -4.19 -1.02
N LEU A 470 20.05 -3.34 -0.57
CA LEU A 470 20.07 -1.91 -0.89
C LEU A 470 21.38 -1.26 -0.41
N LEU A 471 21.76 -1.52 0.83
CA LEU A 471 23.01 -1.00 1.38
C LEU A 471 24.23 -1.47 0.60
N HIS A 472 24.26 -2.74 0.19
CA HIS A 472 25.32 -3.29 -0.66
C HIS A 472 25.41 -2.56 -2.00
N SER A 473 24.28 -2.41 -2.70
CA SER A 473 24.21 -1.71 -3.99
C SER A 473 24.65 -0.25 -3.89
N VAL A 474 24.19 0.47 -2.88
CA VAL A 474 24.58 1.87 -2.60
C VAL A 474 26.07 1.99 -2.30
N LYS A 475 26.65 1.11 -1.49
CA LYS A 475 28.08 1.09 -1.17
C LYS A 475 28.93 0.88 -2.42
N ASN A 476 28.57 -0.08 -3.26
CA ASN A 476 29.28 -0.33 -4.53
C ASN A 476 29.17 0.86 -5.50
N TYR A 477 27.99 1.48 -5.59
CA TYR A 477 27.83 2.70 -6.37
C TYR A 477 28.71 3.83 -5.87
N VAL A 478 28.68 4.14 -4.56
CA VAL A 478 29.48 5.24 -3.98
C VAL A 478 30.98 5.01 -4.15
N ALA A 479 31.46 3.78 -4.02
CA ALA A 479 32.87 3.43 -4.26
C ALA A 479 33.25 3.57 -5.75
N SER A 480 32.32 3.37 -6.67
CA SER A 480 32.57 3.30 -8.11
C SER A 480 32.98 4.65 -8.73
N LYS A 481 33.52 4.61 -9.94
CA LYS A 481 33.81 5.80 -10.76
C LYS A 481 32.53 6.48 -11.26
N ALA A 482 31.40 5.79 -11.26
CA ALA A 482 30.10 6.34 -11.68
C ALA A 482 29.52 7.32 -10.65
N PHE A 483 29.99 7.32 -9.40
CA PHE A 483 29.54 8.26 -8.39
C PHE A 483 30.13 9.66 -8.62
N THR A 484 29.46 10.42 -9.46
CA THR A 484 29.84 11.79 -9.85
C THR A 484 28.61 12.70 -9.82
N PRO A 485 28.12 13.07 -8.61
CA PRO A 485 26.96 13.94 -8.48
C PRO A 485 27.13 15.26 -9.24
N VAL A 486 26.13 15.62 -10.06
CA VAL A 486 26.17 16.85 -10.87
C VAL A 486 25.57 18.06 -10.16
N LYS A 487 24.63 17.82 -9.24
CA LYS A 487 23.98 18.90 -8.48
C LYS A 487 24.85 19.32 -7.30
N GLU A 488 25.02 20.62 -7.15
CA GLU A 488 25.90 21.18 -6.13
C GLU A 488 25.11 21.70 -4.93
N LEU A 489 25.60 21.43 -3.72
CA LEU A 489 25.16 22.06 -2.48
C LEU A 489 26.33 22.74 -1.81
N GLN A 490 26.05 23.84 -1.14
CA GLN A 490 26.99 24.54 -0.30
C GLN A 490 26.96 23.94 1.13
N ILE A 491 28.08 24.02 1.85
CA ILE A 491 28.19 23.50 3.23
C ILE A 491 27.10 24.08 4.13
N TYR A 492 26.79 25.38 4.01
CA TYR A 492 25.73 25.99 4.85
C TYR A 492 24.34 25.42 4.60
N GLN A 493 24.03 24.96 3.38
CA GLN A 493 22.77 24.31 3.06
C GLN A 493 22.70 22.93 3.73
N LEU A 494 23.82 22.20 3.70
CA LEU A 494 23.94 20.93 4.41
C LEU A 494 23.86 21.11 5.93
N ASP A 495 24.51 22.16 6.48
CA ASP A 495 24.40 22.53 7.90
C ASP A 495 22.94 22.80 8.31
N ALA A 496 22.17 23.46 7.44
CA ALA A 496 20.76 23.73 7.69
C ALA A 496 19.88 22.47 7.79
N LEU A 497 20.18 21.43 6.99
CA LEU A 497 19.46 20.16 7.07
C LEU A 497 19.64 19.44 8.41
N PHE A 498 20.79 19.60 9.05
CA PHE A 498 21.12 18.97 10.32
C PHE A 498 21.02 19.91 11.53
N ALA A 499 20.67 21.19 11.31
CA ALA A 499 20.48 22.14 12.41
C ALA A 499 19.35 21.68 13.35
N PRO A 500 19.47 21.95 14.68
CA PRO A 500 18.39 21.68 15.62
C PRO A 500 17.10 22.36 15.17
N SER A 501 15.97 21.66 15.27
CA SER A 501 14.68 22.26 14.92
C SER A 501 14.37 23.44 15.83
N VAL A 502 14.27 24.64 15.28
CA VAL A 502 13.50 25.69 15.91
C VAL A 502 12.06 25.20 15.94
N LYS A 503 11.48 24.99 17.12
CA LYS A 503 10.08 24.61 17.26
C LYS A 503 9.22 25.72 16.67
N HIS A 504 8.92 25.65 15.37
CA HIS A 504 7.79 26.39 14.86
C HIS A 504 6.54 25.81 15.52
N LYS A 505 5.84 26.63 16.30
CA LYS A 505 4.49 26.31 16.76
C LYS A 505 3.72 25.85 15.52
N LYS A 506 3.14 24.65 15.56
CA LYS A 506 2.22 24.16 14.52
C LYS A 506 1.29 25.31 14.15
N GLY A 507 1.37 25.77 12.93
CA GLY A 507 0.53 26.86 12.44
C GLY A 507 -0.91 26.37 12.35
N THR A 508 -1.68 26.63 13.40
CA THR A 508 -3.13 26.40 13.45
C THR A 508 -3.89 27.29 12.47
N LYS A 509 -3.21 28.17 11.74
CA LYS A 509 -3.84 29.13 10.81
C LYS A 509 -4.08 28.58 9.41
N ASP A 510 -3.24 27.67 8.89
CA ASP A 510 -3.42 27.14 7.54
C ASP A 510 -4.60 26.16 7.44
N ASN A 511 -4.87 25.39 8.48
CA ASN A 511 -6.05 24.51 8.52
C ASN A 511 -7.38 25.27 8.57
N ALA A 512 -7.39 26.48 9.16
CA ALA A 512 -8.59 27.32 9.18
C ALA A 512 -8.91 27.90 7.79
N ALA A 513 -7.88 28.27 7.02
CA ALA A 513 -8.07 28.79 5.66
C ALA A 513 -8.58 27.72 4.70
N ILE A 514 -8.11 26.45 4.81
CA ILE A 514 -8.59 25.33 4.00
C ILE A 514 -10.01 24.95 4.39
N LYS A 515 -10.32 24.86 5.67
CA LYS A 515 -11.69 24.64 6.15
C LYS A 515 -12.64 25.75 5.70
N GLN A 516 -12.17 26.98 5.64
CA GLN A 516 -12.94 28.12 5.17
C GLN A 516 -13.15 28.10 3.65
N LEU A 517 -12.17 27.61 2.86
CA LEU A 517 -12.28 27.43 1.40
C LEU A 517 -13.14 26.24 1.01
N LEU A 518 -13.19 25.19 1.84
CA LEU A 518 -14.03 24.01 1.60
C LEU A 518 -15.47 24.20 2.09
N ASN A 519 -15.75 25.24 2.89
CA ASN A 519 -17.08 25.60 3.38
C ASN A 519 -17.72 26.78 2.62
N GLN A 520 -17.09 27.32 1.60
CA GLN A 520 -17.62 28.27 0.62
C GLN A 520 -17.89 27.59 -0.73
#